data_0e1365fc9e4fdec9d0ca16fd572cd847
#
_entry.id   0e1365fc9e4fdec9d0ca16fd572cd847
#
_cell.length_a   1.000
_cell.length_b   1.000
_cell.length_c   1.000
_cell.angle_alpha   90.00
_cell.angle_beta   90.00
_cell.angle_gamma   90.00
#
_symmetry.space_group_name_H-M   'P 1'
#
loop_
_entity.id
_entity.type
_entity.pdbx_description
1 polymer ?
#
loop_
_entity_poly.entity_id
_entity_poly.type
_entity_poly.pdbx_seq_one_letter_code
_entity_poly.pdbx_strand_id
1 'polypeptide(L)'
;MANSKQSIKRARQNSTRYKLKHAQRSMARTAVKSVLSAIQENKIDEAKSLFKNAEKKLDKLASKKVKHKNKSSRIKSRLLKKIKSS
;
A
#
# COMPACT_ATOMS: atom_id res chain seq x y z
N MET A 1 15.46 37.81 -3.68
CA MET A 1 15.40 37.10 -2.42
C MET A 1 16.22 35.84 -2.49
N ALA A 2 17.15 35.69 -1.56
CA ALA A 2 18.09 34.59 -1.56
C ALA A 2 17.45 33.23 -1.37
N ASN A 3 16.24 33.19 -0.78
CA ASN A 3 15.59 31.93 -0.39
C ASN A 3 14.79 31.26 -1.50
N SER A 4 14.60 31.94 -2.64
CA SER A 4 13.73 31.43 -3.70
C SER A 4 14.26 30.14 -4.34
N LYS A 5 15.57 30.06 -4.58
CA LYS A 5 16.17 28.85 -5.18
C LYS A 5 16.08 27.63 -4.25
N GLN A 6 16.34 27.81 -2.97
CA GLN A 6 16.22 26.74 -1.98
C GLN A 6 14.76 26.34 -1.77
N SER A 7 13.84 27.30 -1.75
CA SER A 7 12.41 27.03 -1.64
C SER A 7 11.89 26.23 -2.83
N ILE A 8 12.33 26.57 -4.04
CA ILE A 8 11.97 25.85 -5.25
C ILE A 8 12.51 24.42 -5.20
N LYS A 9 13.77 24.25 -4.78
CA LYS A 9 14.39 22.93 -4.64
C LYS A 9 13.63 22.07 -3.64
N ARG A 10 13.28 22.62 -2.47
CA ARG A 10 12.50 21.90 -1.45
C ARG A 10 11.12 21.53 -1.95
N ALA A 11 10.45 22.45 -2.64
CA ALA A 11 9.14 22.20 -3.23
C ALA A 11 9.20 21.05 -4.24
N ARG A 12 10.23 21.00 -5.09
CA ARG A 12 10.44 19.91 -6.04
C ARG A 12 10.68 18.59 -5.32
N GLN A 13 11.52 18.57 -4.28
CA GLN A 13 11.81 17.36 -3.51
C GLN A 13 10.54 16.86 -2.81
N ASN A 14 9.79 17.76 -2.20
CA ASN A 14 8.54 17.41 -1.51
C ASN A 14 7.50 16.88 -2.50
N SER A 15 7.38 17.49 -3.66
CA SER A 15 6.47 17.04 -4.71
C SER A 15 6.85 15.66 -5.22
N THR A 16 8.14 15.41 -5.44
CA THR A 16 8.63 14.10 -5.88
C THR A 16 8.36 13.02 -4.84
N ARG A 17 8.64 13.32 -3.58
CA ARG A 17 8.37 12.39 -2.46
C ARG A 17 6.88 12.12 -2.32
N TYR A 18 6.06 13.15 -2.44
CA TYR A 18 4.60 13.01 -2.38
C TYR A 18 4.09 12.08 -3.48
N LYS A 19 4.53 12.29 -4.71
CA LYS A 19 4.15 11.46 -5.86
C LYS A 19 4.55 10.00 -5.65
N LEU A 20 5.76 9.77 -5.15
CA LEU A 20 6.25 8.42 -4.88
C LEU A 20 5.42 7.73 -3.81
N LYS A 21 5.16 8.41 -2.69
CA LYS A 21 4.34 7.87 -1.60
C LYS A 21 2.92 7.60 -2.07
N HIS A 22 2.35 8.49 -2.85
CA HIS A 22 1.01 8.34 -3.40
C HIS A 22 0.95 7.12 -4.33
N ALA A 23 1.92 6.96 -5.21
CA ALA A 23 2.00 5.80 -6.10
C ALA A 23 2.11 4.49 -5.31
N GLN A 24 2.92 4.46 -4.27
CA GLN A 24 3.06 3.28 -3.40
C GLN A 24 1.75 2.92 -2.70
N ARG A 25 1.03 3.92 -2.19
CA ARG A 25 -0.29 3.71 -1.57
C ARG A 25 -1.29 3.18 -2.58
N SER A 26 -1.30 3.73 -3.78
CA SER A 26 -2.19 3.28 -4.86
C SER A 26 -1.91 1.83 -5.24
N MET A 27 -0.66 1.44 -5.36
CA MET A 27 -0.27 0.06 -5.68
C MET A 27 -0.72 -0.92 -4.58
N ALA A 28 -0.54 -0.54 -3.32
CA ALA A 28 -0.97 -1.37 -2.20
C ALA A 28 -2.50 -1.49 -2.17
N ARG A 29 -3.21 -0.39 -2.40
CA ARG A 29 -4.68 -0.38 -2.45
C ARG A 29 -5.20 -1.26 -3.58
N THR A 30 -4.59 -1.20 -4.75
CA THR A 30 -4.94 -2.04 -5.89
C THR A 30 -4.73 -3.52 -5.57
N ALA A 31 -3.61 -3.85 -4.91
CA ALA A 31 -3.33 -5.22 -4.50
C ALA A 31 -4.38 -5.75 -3.52
N VAL A 32 -4.79 -4.93 -2.55
CA VAL A 32 -5.84 -5.29 -1.58
C VAL A 32 -7.17 -5.50 -2.30
N LYS A 33 -7.53 -4.62 -3.21
CA LYS A 33 -8.76 -4.76 -4.00
C LYS A 33 -8.77 -6.05 -4.82
N SER A 34 -7.63 -6.42 -5.38
CA SER A 34 -7.50 -7.67 -6.15
C SER A 34 -7.78 -8.88 -5.28
N VAL A 35 -7.29 -8.89 -4.04
CA VAL A 35 -7.56 -9.98 -3.09
C VAL A 35 -9.06 -10.05 -2.78
N LEU A 36 -9.68 -8.92 -2.47
CA LEU A 36 -11.10 -8.86 -2.16
C LEU A 36 -11.96 -9.34 -3.35
N SER A 37 -11.60 -8.93 -4.56
CA SER A 37 -12.30 -9.35 -5.77
C SER A 37 -12.23 -10.86 -5.97
N ALA A 38 -11.05 -11.46 -5.76
CA ALA A 38 -10.87 -12.90 -5.85
C ALA A 38 -11.71 -13.65 -4.81
N ILE A 39 -11.82 -13.12 -3.61
CA ILE A 39 -12.65 -13.70 -2.55
C ILE A 39 -14.13 -13.66 -2.96
N GLN A 40 -14.60 -12.54 -3.51
CA GLN A 40 -15.99 -12.41 -3.97
C GLN A 40 -16.33 -13.37 -5.09
N GLU A 41 -15.36 -13.67 -5.96
CA GLU A 41 -15.54 -14.61 -7.07
C GLU A 41 -15.32 -16.07 -6.64
N ASN A 42 -15.13 -16.32 -5.35
CA ASN A 42 -14.85 -17.65 -4.78
C ASN A 42 -13.56 -18.30 -5.32
N LYS A 43 -12.62 -17.50 -5.77
CA LYS A 43 -11.32 -17.97 -6.27
C LYS A 43 -10.29 -17.91 -5.13
N ILE A 44 -10.44 -18.81 -4.18
CA ILE A 44 -9.65 -18.78 -2.93
C ILE A 44 -8.15 -19.00 -3.18
N ASP A 45 -7.79 -19.87 -4.10
CA ASP A 45 -6.38 -20.11 -4.42
C ASP A 45 -5.72 -18.86 -5.02
N GLU A 46 -6.42 -18.17 -5.92
CA GLU A 46 -5.95 -16.89 -6.45
C GLU A 46 -5.86 -15.84 -5.35
N ALA A 47 -6.86 -15.81 -4.45
CA ALA A 47 -6.85 -14.88 -3.33
C ALA A 47 -5.63 -15.06 -2.45
N LYS A 48 -5.22 -16.30 -2.18
CA LYS A 48 -4.01 -16.58 -1.40
C LYS A 48 -2.75 -16.09 -2.09
N SER A 49 -2.64 -16.28 -3.40
CA SER A 49 -1.50 -15.78 -4.17
C SER A 49 -1.45 -14.26 -4.21
N LEU A 50 -2.60 -13.62 -4.44
CA LEU A 50 -2.72 -12.16 -4.45
C LEU A 50 -2.47 -11.58 -3.07
N PHE A 51 -2.86 -12.31 -2.01
CA PHE A 51 -2.59 -11.88 -0.63
C PHE A 51 -1.10 -11.76 -0.36
N LYS A 52 -0.28 -12.71 -0.83
CA LYS A 52 1.17 -12.63 -0.67
C LYS A 52 1.74 -11.36 -1.30
N ASN A 53 1.25 -10.99 -2.47
CA ASN A 53 1.66 -9.76 -3.14
C ASN A 53 1.21 -8.52 -2.36
N ALA A 54 -0.03 -8.51 -1.88
CA ALA A 54 -0.56 -7.42 -1.06
C ALA A 54 0.23 -7.27 0.24
N GLU A 55 0.58 -8.37 0.89
CA GLU A 55 1.38 -8.39 2.10
C GLU A 55 2.73 -7.73 1.87
N LYS A 56 3.42 -8.08 0.79
CA LYS A 56 4.70 -7.45 0.43
C LYS A 56 4.57 -5.94 0.30
N LYS A 57 3.53 -5.47 -0.38
CA LYS A 57 3.32 -4.04 -0.61
C LYS A 57 2.98 -3.30 0.68
N LEU A 58 2.14 -3.90 1.53
CA LEU A 58 1.79 -3.33 2.82
C LEU A 58 3.00 -3.26 3.76
N ASP A 59 3.82 -4.30 3.79
CA ASP A 59 5.04 -4.32 4.58
C ASP A 59 6.04 -3.27 4.11
N LYS A 60 6.14 -3.07 2.81
CA LYS A 60 6.98 -2.01 2.23
C LYS A 60 6.53 -0.62 2.68
N LEU A 61 5.22 -0.38 2.69
CA LEU A 61 4.67 0.90 3.15
C LEU A 61 4.97 1.14 4.63
N ALA A 62 4.84 0.11 5.45
CA ALA A 62 5.15 0.18 6.88
C ALA A 62 6.64 0.44 7.10
N SER A 63 7.50 -0.28 6.38
CA SER A 63 8.95 -0.13 6.46
C SER A 63 9.42 1.27 6.06
N LYS A 64 8.82 1.85 5.03
CA LYS A 64 9.16 3.21 4.56
C LYS A 64 8.40 4.31 5.29
N LYS A 65 7.66 3.96 6.33
CA LYS A 65 6.86 4.90 7.13
C LYS A 65 5.81 5.67 6.31
N VAL A 66 5.40 5.11 5.18
CA VAL A 66 4.31 5.66 4.36
C VAL A 66 2.98 5.39 5.03
N LYS A 67 2.84 4.22 5.65
CA LYS A 67 1.70 3.83 6.47
C LYS A 67 2.19 3.38 7.84
N HIS A 68 1.38 3.60 8.86
CA HIS A 68 1.70 3.12 10.19
C HIS A 68 1.69 1.60 10.23
N LYS A 69 2.67 1.00 10.93
CA LYS A 69 2.82 -0.45 11.07
C LYS A 69 1.53 -1.13 11.54
N ASN A 70 0.85 -0.53 12.52
CA ASN A 70 -0.39 -1.10 13.07
C ASN A 70 -1.53 -1.11 12.04
N LYS A 71 -1.59 -0.09 11.20
CA LYS A 71 -2.59 -0.01 10.14
C LYS A 71 -2.36 -1.11 9.10
N SER A 72 -1.13 -1.30 8.68
CA SER A 72 -0.76 -2.36 7.72
C SER A 72 -1.05 -3.75 8.28
N SER A 73 -0.71 -3.99 9.55
CA SER A 73 -1.00 -5.25 10.24
C SER A 73 -2.49 -5.53 10.32
N ARG A 74 -3.28 -4.50 10.59
CA ARG A 74 -4.75 -4.62 10.68
C ARG A 74 -5.35 -5.01 9.33
N ILE A 75 -4.89 -4.39 8.26
CA ILE A 75 -5.36 -4.71 6.90
C ILE A 75 -5.02 -6.16 6.55
N LYS A 76 -3.78 -6.60 6.82
CA LYS A 76 -3.36 -7.97 6.58
C LYS A 76 -4.21 -8.97 7.35
N SER A 77 -4.44 -8.70 8.63
CA SER A 77 -5.25 -9.58 9.48
C SER A 77 -6.67 -9.71 8.96
N ARG A 78 -7.28 -8.61 8.55
CA ARG A 78 -8.64 -8.62 8.00
C ARG A 78 -8.73 -9.41 6.70
N LEU A 79 -7.75 -9.25 5.80
CA LEU A 79 -7.70 -9.99 4.55
C LEU A 79 -7.55 -11.49 4.79
N LEU A 80 -6.63 -11.88 5.67
CA LEU A 80 -6.39 -13.28 6.00
C LEU A 80 -7.64 -13.92 6.60
N LYS A 81 -8.32 -13.20 7.48
CA LYS A 81 -9.56 -13.67 8.10
C LYS A 81 -10.65 -13.92 7.05
N LYS A 82 -10.78 -13.03 6.07
CA LYS A 82 -11.74 -13.20 4.98
C LYS A 82 -11.41 -14.41 4.12
N ILE A 83 -10.13 -14.63 3.83
CA ILE A 83 -9.69 -15.80 3.07
C ILE A 83 -10.04 -17.09 3.83
N LYS A 84 -9.78 -17.13 5.14
CA LYS A 84 -10.05 -18.31 5.97
C LYS A 84 -11.55 -18.59 6.13
N SER A 85 -12.38 -17.56 6.14
CA SER A 85 -13.83 -17.72 6.31
C SER A 85 -14.55 -18.06 5.02
N SER A 86 -13.86 -18.05 3.91
CA SER A 86 -14.39 -18.46 2.60
C SER A 86 -14.11 -19.94 2.33
#